data_4ec8c7930386522e485800b679254fc7
#
_entry.id   4ec8c7930386522e485800b679254fc7
#
_cell.length_a   1.000
_cell.length_b   1.000
_cell.length_c   1.000
_cell.angle_alpha   90.00
_cell.angle_beta   90.00
_cell.angle_gamma   90.00
#
_symmetry.space_group_name_H-M   'P 1'
#
loop_
_entity.id
_entity.type
_entity.pdbx_description
1 polymer ?
#
loop_
_entity_poly.entity_id
_entity_poly.type
_entity_poly.pdbx_seq_one_letter_code
_entity_poly.pdbx_strand_id
1 'polypeptide(L)'
;DKAGGQCIELYPDKPIYDIPAVPECTGEELTQRLIEQIKPFNTQFFLNERVDEVRKDNENWIVKTNNDHQFIAPNIIIAGGVGSFEPRKLSLKEAEKLEGKSVFYAVKNKEQFKDKKISIFGGGDSALDWTLELSKFSKITLIHRRNEFRGAQHTLSKIRKLEKEGKILIKTPCQIESLENDKELKTITVKYDDGKIEKIH
;
A
#
# COMPACT_ATOMS: atom_id res chain seq x y z
N ASP A 1 -6.76 -2.06 -14.91
CA ASP A 1 -6.67 -3.33 -15.63
C ASP A 1 -7.59 -4.41 -15.04
N LYS A 2 -8.00 -4.28 -13.78
CA LYS A 2 -8.96 -5.18 -13.13
C LYS A 2 -9.84 -4.44 -12.12
N ALA A 3 -11.04 -4.98 -11.84
CA ALA A 3 -11.92 -4.45 -10.82
C ALA A 3 -11.35 -4.69 -9.42
N GLY A 4 -11.67 -3.80 -8.46
CA GLY A 4 -11.29 -3.94 -7.05
C GLY A 4 -10.56 -2.74 -6.46
N GLY A 5 -10.11 -1.81 -7.30
CA GLY A 5 -9.50 -0.56 -6.86
C GLY A 5 -8.36 -0.75 -5.87
N GLN A 6 -8.35 0.03 -4.80
CA GLN A 6 -7.28 0.02 -3.80
C GLN A 6 -7.10 -1.34 -3.12
N CYS A 7 -8.17 -2.10 -2.89
CA CYS A 7 -8.09 -3.42 -2.25
C CYS A 7 -7.23 -4.41 -3.03
N ILE A 8 -7.38 -4.41 -4.36
CA ILE A 8 -6.60 -5.29 -5.24
C ILE A 8 -5.22 -4.71 -5.55
N GLU A 9 -5.13 -3.40 -5.75
CA GLU A 9 -3.88 -2.78 -6.22
C GLU A 9 -2.85 -2.62 -5.09
N LEU A 10 -3.29 -2.28 -3.88
CA LEU A 10 -2.37 -1.91 -2.81
C LEU A 10 -2.16 -3.02 -1.77
N TYR A 11 -3.17 -3.85 -1.51
CA TYR A 11 -3.12 -4.83 -0.43
C TYR A 11 -4.02 -6.06 -0.66
N PRO A 12 -3.83 -6.78 -1.79
CA PRO A 12 -4.68 -7.94 -2.11
C PRO A 12 -4.65 -9.02 -1.03
N ASP A 13 -3.49 -9.28 -0.43
CA ASP A 13 -3.26 -10.31 0.59
C ASP A 13 -3.41 -9.81 2.04
N LYS A 14 -3.72 -8.52 2.24
CA LYS A 14 -3.82 -7.96 3.59
C LYS A 14 -5.15 -8.36 4.23
N PRO A 15 -5.15 -8.86 5.48
CA PRO A 15 -6.38 -9.10 6.23
C PRO A 15 -7.12 -7.78 6.52
N ILE A 16 -8.43 -7.79 6.32
CA ILE A 16 -9.37 -6.71 6.58
C ILE A 16 -10.36 -7.21 7.63
N TYR A 17 -10.60 -6.43 8.68
CA TYR A 17 -11.41 -6.83 9.84
C TYR A 17 -12.63 -5.92 10.08
N ASP A 18 -12.76 -4.83 9.34
CA ASP A 18 -13.73 -3.77 9.56
C ASP A 18 -14.87 -3.73 8.52
N ILE A 19 -15.12 -4.86 7.85
CA ILE A 19 -16.25 -4.99 6.94
C ILE A 19 -17.45 -5.56 7.69
N PRO A 20 -18.60 -4.86 7.72
CA PRO A 20 -19.80 -5.35 8.40
C PRO A 20 -20.18 -6.76 7.95
N ALA A 21 -20.51 -7.64 8.90
CA ALA A 21 -20.86 -9.05 8.70
C ALA A 21 -19.77 -9.95 8.09
N VAL A 22 -18.55 -9.43 7.90
CA VAL A 22 -17.39 -10.22 7.46
C VAL A 22 -16.31 -10.11 8.55
N PRO A 23 -16.13 -11.13 9.42
CA PRO A 23 -15.17 -11.07 10.52
C PRO A 23 -13.73 -10.85 10.07
N GLU A 24 -13.35 -11.48 8.96
CA GLU A 24 -12.04 -11.35 8.33
C GLU A 24 -12.12 -11.73 6.86
N CYS A 25 -11.43 -11.00 6.01
CA CYS A 25 -11.20 -11.35 4.60
C CYS A 25 -9.95 -10.64 4.10
N THR A 26 -9.38 -11.10 3.00
CA THR A 26 -8.33 -10.35 2.28
C THR A 26 -8.96 -9.31 1.35
N GLY A 27 -8.14 -8.37 0.85
CA GLY A 27 -8.59 -7.40 -0.15
C GLY A 27 -9.08 -8.07 -1.43
N GLU A 28 -8.44 -9.17 -1.83
CA GLU A 28 -8.84 -9.97 -2.98
C GLU A 28 -10.17 -10.69 -2.73
N GLU A 29 -10.32 -11.38 -1.61
CA GLU A 29 -11.56 -12.08 -1.26
C GLU A 29 -12.75 -11.12 -1.14
N LEU A 30 -12.55 -9.94 -0.54
CA LEU A 30 -13.58 -8.91 -0.48
C LEU A 30 -14.04 -8.51 -1.88
N THR A 31 -13.09 -8.23 -2.76
CA THR A 31 -13.38 -7.81 -4.14
C THR A 31 -14.14 -8.90 -4.90
N GLN A 32 -13.71 -10.16 -4.78
CA GLN A 32 -14.39 -11.29 -5.42
C GLN A 32 -15.84 -11.43 -4.96
N ARG A 33 -16.09 -11.36 -3.65
CA ARG A 33 -17.44 -11.40 -3.08
C ARG A 33 -18.33 -10.26 -3.58
N LEU A 34 -17.78 -9.04 -3.66
CA LEU A 34 -18.52 -7.88 -4.17
C LEU A 34 -18.84 -8.01 -5.68
N ILE A 35 -17.92 -8.52 -6.47
CA ILE A 35 -18.17 -8.81 -7.90
C ILE A 35 -19.24 -9.89 -8.05
N GLU A 36 -19.19 -10.95 -7.24
CA GLU A 36 -20.21 -12.00 -7.26
C GLU A 36 -21.58 -11.46 -6.86
N GLN A 37 -21.64 -10.59 -5.87
CA GLN A 37 -22.89 -9.96 -5.41
C GLN A 37 -23.58 -9.15 -6.50
N ILE A 38 -22.84 -8.48 -7.37
CA ILE A 38 -23.43 -7.66 -8.46
C ILE A 38 -23.65 -8.45 -9.77
N LYS A 39 -23.13 -9.67 -9.87
CA LYS A 39 -23.25 -10.51 -11.07
C LYS A 39 -24.68 -10.71 -11.59
N PRO A 40 -25.71 -10.91 -10.74
CA PRO A 40 -27.10 -11.05 -11.18
C PRO A 40 -27.66 -9.81 -11.92
N PHE A 41 -27.03 -8.64 -11.76
CA PHE A 41 -27.50 -7.38 -12.36
C PHE A 41 -26.91 -7.09 -13.73
N ASN A 42 -26.17 -8.03 -14.33
CA ASN A 42 -25.53 -7.89 -15.64
C ASN A 42 -24.68 -6.60 -15.76
N THR A 43 -23.99 -6.21 -14.70
CA THR A 43 -23.13 -5.03 -14.65
C THR A 43 -22.00 -5.16 -15.66
N GLN A 44 -21.82 -4.14 -16.52
CA GLN A 44 -20.73 -4.08 -17.48
C GLN A 44 -19.52 -3.39 -16.88
N PHE A 45 -18.34 -3.94 -17.10
CA PHE A 45 -17.06 -3.37 -16.70
C PHE A 45 -16.29 -2.90 -17.93
N PHE A 46 -15.86 -1.66 -17.91
CA PHE A 46 -14.96 -1.09 -18.90
C PHE A 46 -13.62 -0.86 -18.23
N LEU A 47 -12.72 -1.82 -18.34
CA LEU A 47 -11.39 -1.79 -17.74
C LEU A 47 -10.40 -1.07 -18.65
N ASN A 48 -9.30 -0.54 -18.07
CA ASN A 48 -8.31 0.27 -18.76
C ASN A 48 -8.90 1.53 -19.43
N GLU A 49 -10.00 2.03 -18.85
CA GLU A 49 -10.68 3.23 -19.29
C GLU A 49 -10.48 4.34 -18.25
N ARG A 50 -9.97 5.47 -18.70
CA ARG A 50 -9.91 6.69 -17.91
C ARG A 50 -10.97 7.67 -18.41
N VAL A 51 -11.80 8.16 -17.52
CA VAL A 51 -12.76 9.22 -17.83
C VAL A 51 -12.01 10.54 -17.98
N ASP A 52 -12.07 11.15 -19.16
CA ASP A 52 -11.42 12.41 -19.46
C ASP A 52 -12.40 13.59 -19.46
N GLU A 53 -13.67 13.34 -19.78
CA GLU A 53 -14.70 14.39 -19.84
C GLU A 53 -16.02 13.88 -19.25
N VAL A 54 -16.66 14.73 -18.45
CA VAL A 54 -18.04 14.55 -17.98
C VAL A 54 -18.78 15.85 -18.24
N ARG A 55 -19.87 15.79 -19.01
CA ARG A 55 -20.70 16.96 -19.29
C ARG A 55 -22.18 16.62 -19.21
N LYS A 56 -22.98 17.59 -18.85
CA LYS A 56 -24.44 17.47 -18.86
C LYS A 56 -24.97 17.83 -20.25
N ASP A 57 -25.92 17.05 -20.73
CA ASP A 57 -26.63 17.29 -21.98
C ASP A 57 -28.12 17.03 -21.74
N ASN A 58 -28.88 18.10 -21.62
CA ASN A 58 -30.29 18.08 -21.22
C ASN A 58 -30.49 17.34 -19.88
N GLU A 59 -31.24 16.23 -19.87
CA GLU A 59 -31.49 15.41 -18.67
C GLU A 59 -30.46 14.30 -18.47
N ASN A 60 -29.55 14.11 -19.42
CA ASN A 60 -28.55 13.07 -19.39
C ASN A 60 -27.15 13.62 -19.12
N TRP A 61 -26.30 12.75 -18.66
CA TRP A 61 -24.88 12.95 -18.57
C TRP A 61 -24.16 12.20 -19.68
N ILE A 62 -23.15 12.83 -20.25
CA ILE A 62 -22.25 12.23 -21.24
C ILE A 62 -20.89 12.09 -20.58
N VAL A 63 -20.35 10.88 -20.61
CA VAL A 63 -19.03 10.53 -20.12
C VAL A 63 -18.19 10.08 -21.29
N LYS A 64 -17.01 10.69 -21.48
CA LYS A 64 -16.04 10.26 -22.50
C LYS A 64 -14.78 9.74 -21.84
N THR A 65 -14.16 8.75 -22.47
CA THR A 65 -12.94 8.12 -22.01
C THR A 65 -11.77 8.38 -22.95
N ASN A 66 -10.57 8.05 -22.47
CA ASN A 66 -9.32 8.14 -23.24
C ASN A 66 -9.27 7.20 -24.46
N ASN A 67 -10.18 6.21 -24.56
CA ASN A 67 -10.28 5.28 -25.68
C ASN A 67 -11.45 5.65 -26.61
N ASP A 68 -11.89 6.90 -26.58
CA ASP A 68 -12.99 7.45 -27.39
C ASP A 68 -14.37 6.79 -27.15
N HIS A 69 -14.53 6.00 -26.08
CA HIS A 69 -15.85 5.53 -25.70
C HIS A 69 -16.68 6.66 -25.11
N GLN A 70 -17.97 6.63 -25.44
CA GLN A 70 -18.94 7.58 -24.91
C GLN A 70 -20.10 6.83 -24.27
N PHE A 71 -20.41 7.21 -23.02
CA PHE A 71 -21.53 6.66 -22.26
C PHE A 71 -22.53 7.76 -21.98
N ILE A 72 -23.81 7.43 -22.06
CA ILE A 72 -24.91 8.37 -21.80
C ILE A 72 -25.82 7.73 -20.73
N ALA A 73 -26.07 8.47 -19.66
CA ALA A 73 -26.92 8.03 -18.58
C ALA A 73 -27.61 9.20 -17.87
N PRO A 74 -28.80 9.00 -17.29
CA PRO A 74 -29.47 10.03 -16.52
C PRO A 74 -28.76 10.35 -15.19
N ASN A 75 -28.02 9.39 -14.65
CA ASN A 75 -27.29 9.54 -13.39
C ASN A 75 -25.86 9.03 -13.52
N ILE A 76 -24.94 9.69 -12.80
CA ILE A 76 -23.54 9.27 -12.66
C ILE A 76 -23.21 9.18 -11.17
N ILE A 77 -22.52 8.13 -10.80
CA ILE A 77 -21.91 7.98 -9.46
C ILE A 77 -20.41 8.09 -9.63
N ILE A 78 -19.80 9.10 -9.01
CA ILE A 78 -18.35 9.28 -9.03
C ILE A 78 -17.77 8.55 -7.83
N ALA A 79 -17.07 7.45 -8.08
CA ALA A 79 -16.40 6.62 -7.07
C ALA A 79 -14.91 6.44 -7.42
N GLY A 80 -14.24 7.53 -7.83
CA GLY A 80 -12.88 7.54 -8.38
C GLY A 80 -11.77 7.21 -7.38
N GLY A 81 -12.08 7.08 -6.10
CA GLY A 81 -11.11 6.78 -5.05
C GLY A 81 -9.99 7.83 -5.01
N VAL A 82 -8.74 7.38 -4.88
CA VAL A 82 -7.55 8.24 -4.94
C VAL A 82 -7.09 8.53 -6.37
N GLY A 83 -7.88 8.11 -7.36
CA GLY A 83 -7.50 8.20 -8.77
C GLY A 83 -6.37 7.22 -9.12
N SER A 84 -5.53 7.62 -10.04
CA SER A 84 -4.30 6.89 -10.34
C SER A 84 -3.36 7.01 -9.15
N PHE A 85 -3.27 5.93 -8.35
CA PHE A 85 -2.41 5.93 -7.17
C PHE A 85 -0.94 5.92 -7.58
N GLU A 86 -0.25 7.01 -7.29
CA GLU A 86 1.20 7.07 -7.35
C GLU A 86 1.75 7.10 -5.91
N PRO A 87 2.50 6.08 -5.50
CA PRO A 87 3.11 6.07 -4.19
C PRO A 87 4.10 7.23 -4.06
N ARG A 88 4.17 7.84 -2.88
CA ARG A 88 5.21 8.83 -2.59
C ARG A 88 6.58 8.13 -2.58
N LYS A 89 7.31 8.25 -3.68
CA LYS A 89 8.61 7.63 -3.85
C LYS A 89 9.68 8.31 -2.98
N LEU A 90 10.71 7.54 -2.65
CA LEU A 90 11.91 8.07 -2.01
C LEU A 90 12.64 8.98 -3.00
N SER A 91 13.05 10.18 -2.54
CA SER A 91 13.79 11.15 -3.34
C SER A 91 15.29 10.79 -3.46
N LEU A 92 15.59 9.50 -3.62
CA LEU A 92 16.95 8.96 -3.76
C LEU A 92 17.07 8.30 -5.13
N LYS A 93 18.06 8.72 -5.93
CA LYS A 93 18.30 8.15 -7.28
C LYS A 93 18.55 6.63 -7.25
N GLU A 94 19.16 6.15 -6.18
CA GLU A 94 19.42 4.73 -5.95
C GLU A 94 18.13 3.94 -5.77
N ALA A 95 17.11 4.54 -5.15
CA ALA A 95 15.82 3.90 -4.93
C ALA A 95 15.08 3.58 -6.24
N GLU A 96 15.19 4.46 -7.24
CA GLU A 96 14.57 4.23 -8.56
C GLU A 96 15.14 2.99 -9.25
N LYS A 97 16.45 2.77 -9.17
CA LYS A 97 17.12 1.62 -9.76
C LYS A 97 16.79 0.29 -9.07
N LEU A 98 16.38 0.37 -7.81
CA LEU A 98 16.05 -0.77 -6.94
C LEU A 98 14.54 -1.04 -6.87
N GLU A 99 13.70 -0.19 -7.48
CA GLU A 99 12.25 -0.35 -7.48
C GLU A 99 11.84 -1.69 -8.11
N GLY A 100 10.95 -2.40 -7.42
CA GLY A 100 10.52 -3.75 -7.82
C GLY A 100 11.52 -4.88 -7.56
N LYS A 101 12.75 -4.58 -7.11
CA LYS A 101 13.79 -5.57 -6.78
C LYS A 101 14.06 -5.62 -5.27
N SER A 102 14.44 -4.48 -4.71
CA SER A 102 14.78 -4.34 -3.28
C SER A 102 14.05 -3.16 -2.61
N VAL A 103 13.45 -2.26 -3.39
CA VAL A 103 12.61 -1.16 -2.92
C VAL A 103 11.20 -1.37 -3.44
N PHE A 104 10.25 -1.43 -2.52
CA PHE A 104 8.85 -1.70 -2.80
C PHE A 104 7.98 -0.64 -2.14
N TYR A 105 7.01 -0.12 -2.88
CA TYR A 105 6.03 0.86 -2.39
C TYR A 105 4.66 0.24 -2.11
N ALA A 106 4.47 -1.02 -2.50
CA ALA A 106 3.31 -1.85 -2.18
C ALA A 106 3.75 -3.31 -2.04
N VAL A 107 3.08 -4.06 -1.18
CA VAL A 107 3.30 -5.49 -1.00
C VAL A 107 2.18 -6.22 -1.73
N LYS A 108 2.46 -6.69 -2.94
CA LYS A 108 1.49 -7.44 -3.77
C LYS A 108 1.55 -8.95 -3.50
N ASN A 109 2.70 -9.45 -3.07
CA ASN A 109 2.91 -10.85 -2.69
C ASN A 109 3.84 -10.88 -1.48
N LYS A 110 3.33 -11.33 -0.33
CA LYS A 110 4.10 -11.37 0.92
C LYS A 110 5.14 -12.49 0.96
N GLU A 111 4.94 -13.57 0.22
CA GLU A 111 5.86 -14.73 0.19
C GLU A 111 7.26 -14.36 -0.33
N GLN A 112 7.37 -13.37 -1.21
CA GLN A 112 8.66 -12.89 -1.72
C GLN A 112 9.59 -12.34 -0.63
N PHE A 113 9.04 -12.00 0.53
CA PHE A 113 9.78 -11.42 1.66
C PHE A 113 10.18 -12.44 2.72
N LYS A 114 9.78 -13.69 2.56
CA LYS A 114 10.08 -14.76 3.52
C LYS A 114 11.59 -14.92 3.78
N ASP A 115 11.94 -15.11 5.05
CA ASP A 115 13.32 -15.30 5.54
C ASP A 115 14.29 -14.15 5.21
N LYS A 116 13.77 -12.96 4.88
CA LYS A 116 14.57 -11.78 4.56
C LYS A 116 14.72 -10.82 5.74
N LYS A 117 15.72 -9.95 5.64
CA LYS A 117 15.83 -8.74 6.46
C LYS A 117 15.11 -7.61 5.74
N ILE A 118 14.13 -7.00 6.38
CA ILE A 118 13.26 -6.00 5.76
C ILE A 118 13.26 -4.74 6.61
N SER A 119 13.48 -3.61 5.97
CA SER A 119 13.31 -2.29 6.58
C SER A 119 12.00 -1.68 6.07
N ILE A 120 11.09 -1.38 6.99
CA ILE A 120 9.79 -0.75 6.69
C ILE A 120 9.85 0.72 7.12
N PHE A 121 9.59 1.62 6.19
CA PHE A 121 9.60 3.06 6.43
C PHE A 121 8.19 3.61 6.50
N GLY A 122 7.82 4.14 7.66
CA GLY A 122 6.52 4.76 7.85
C GLY A 122 6.07 4.74 9.30
N GLY A 123 4.95 5.40 9.56
CA GLY A 123 4.38 5.49 10.91
C GLY A 123 2.86 5.55 10.91
N GLY A 124 2.22 5.27 9.78
CA GLY A 124 0.77 5.11 9.64
C GLY A 124 0.37 3.63 9.64
N ASP A 125 -0.94 3.37 9.54
CA ASP A 125 -1.52 2.03 9.63
C ASP A 125 -0.87 1.04 8.66
N SER A 126 -0.66 1.41 7.40
CA SER A 126 -0.03 0.51 6.42
C SER A 126 1.35 0.02 6.85
N ALA A 127 2.20 0.90 7.39
CA ALA A 127 3.54 0.51 7.85
C ALA A 127 3.47 -0.39 9.08
N LEU A 128 2.56 -0.09 10.01
CA LEU A 128 2.38 -0.88 11.22
C LEU A 128 1.80 -2.27 10.93
N ASP A 129 0.80 -2.34 10.07
CA ASP A 129 0.17 -3.61 9.68
C ASP A 129 1.15 -4.52 8.95
N TRP A 130 1.91 -3.98 7.97
CA TRP A 130 2.94 -4.75 7.30
C TRP A 130 4.09 -5.17 8.23
N THR A 131 4.42 -4.34 9.23
CA THR A 131 5.39 -4.73 10.27
C THR A 131 4.91 -5.96 11.02
N LEU A 132 3.65 -6.00 11.46
CA LEU A 132 3.07 -7.17 12.12
C LEU A 132 3.00 -8.39 11.21
N GLU A 133 2.50 -8.20 9.99
CA GLU A 133 2.28 -9.32 9.07
C GLU A 133 3.59 -9.97 8.66
N LEU A 134 4.57 -9.19 8.21
CA LEU A 134 5.85 -9.71 7.75
C LEU A 134 6.75 -10.20 8.90
N SER A 135 6.56 -9.72 10.14
CA SER A 135 7.33 -10.20 11.29
C SER A 135 7.06 -11.67 11.65
N LYS A 136 6.01 -12.26 11.11
CA LYS A 136 5.68 -13.68 11.31
C LYS A 136 6.72 -14.61 10.67
N PHE A 137 7.42 -14.15 9.63
CA PHE A 137 8.33 -14.98 8.84
C PHE A 137 9.60 -14.26 8.36
N SER A 138 9.85 -13.01 8.80
CA SER A 138 10.99 -12.20 8.39
C SER A 138 11.54 -11.36 9.54
N LYS A 139 12.79 -10.90 9.40
CA LYS A 139 13.41 -9.98 10.38
C LYS A 139 13.08 -8.53 9.99
N ILE A 140 12.33 -7.83 10.84
CA ILE A 140 11.83 -6.49 10.55
C ILE A 140 12.58 -5.42 11.33
N THR A 141 12.94 -4.35 10.62
CA THR A 141 13.33 -3.06 11.20
C THR A 141 12.31 -2.01 10.79
N LEU A 142 11.49 -1.54 11.73
CA LEU A 142 10.55 -0.45 11.52
C LEU A 142 11.25 0.89 11.74
N ILE A 143 11.23 1.76 10.74
CA ILE A 143 11.93 3.03 10.75
C ILE A 143 10.92 4.16 10.55
N HIS A 144 10.96 5.15 11.46
CA HIS A 144 10.06 6.29 11.37
C HIS A 144 10.77 7.60 11.71
N ARG A 145 10.42 8.67 10.98
CA ARG A 145 11.02 9.99 11.12
C ARG A 145 10.60 10.76 12.38
N ARG A 146 9.62 10.28 13.13
CA ARG A 146 9.09 10.91 14.35
C ARG A 146 9.10 9.90 15.48
N ASN A 147 9.09 10.38 16.71
CA ASN A 147 8.95 9.52 17.90
C ASN A 147 7.54 8.92 18.01
N GLU A 148 6.53 9.60 17.47
CA GLU A 148 5.14 9.19 17.55
C GLU A 148 4.65 8.57 16.25
N PHE A 149 3.98 7.44 16.37
CA PHE A 149 3.31 6.75 15.27
C PHE A 149 1.86 7.23 15.18
N ARG A 150 1.34 7.35 13.95
CA ARG A 150 -0.04 7.81 13.71
C ARG A 150 -1.03 6.67 13.53
N GLY A 151 -0.56 5.45 13.36
CA GLY A 151 -1.42 4.29 13.17
C GLY A 151 -2.13 3.86 14.45
N ALA A 152 -3.03 2.89 14.32
CA ALA A 152 -3.89 2.40 15.38
C ALA A 152 -3.10 1.97 16.63
N GLN A 153 -3.50 2.45 17.80
CA GLN A 153 -2.83 2.16 19.08
C GLN A 153 -2.78 0.66 19.40
N HIS A 154 -3.83 -0.08 19.02
CA HIS A 154 -3.87 -1.52 19.20
C HIS A 154 -2.75 -2.22 18.41
N THR A 155 -2.56 -1.85 17.14
CA THR A 155 -1.48 -2.36 16.29
C THR A 155 -0.11 -2.01 16.85
N LEU A 156 0.06 -0.75 17.26
CA LEU A 156 1.30 -0.27 17.87
C LEU A 156 1.65 -1.03 19.17
N SER A 157 0.67 -1.33 20.00
CA SER A 157 0.88 -2.11 21.23
C SER A 157 1.43 -3.51 20.94
N LYS A 158 0.93 -4.17 19.90
CA LYS A 158 1.45 -5.48 19.46
C LYS A 158 2.90 -5.37 18.97
N ILE A 159 3.21 -4.34 18.18
CA ILE A 159 4.56 -4.07 17.66
C ILE A 159 5.54 -3.83 18.82
N ARG A 160 5.17 -3.01 19.81
CA ARG A 160 5.99 -2.77 21.00
C ARG A 160 6.25 -4.05 21.82
N LYS A 161 5.28 -4.95 21.86
CA LYS A 161 5.49 -6.28 22.47
C LYS A 161 6.54 -7.09 21.71
N LEU A 162 6.43 -7.16 20.37
CA LEU A 162 7.41 -7.86 19.55
C LEU A 162 8.81 -7.24 19.62
N GLU A 163 8.91 -5.92 19.77
CA GLU A 163 10.18 -5.23 20.01
C GLU A 163 10.82 -5.67 21.33
N LYS A 164 10.04 -5.69 22.42
CA LYS A 164 10.51 -6.18 23.75
C LYS A 164 10.94 -7.64 23.71
N GLU A 165 10.32 -8.46 22.88
CA GLU A 165 10.67 -9.86 22.65
C GLU A 165 11.89 -10.03 21.71
N GLY A 166 12.45 -8.92 21.18
CA GLY A 166 13.60 -8.95 20.26
C GLY A 166 13.28 -9.47 18.86
N LYS A 167 11.98 -9.59 18.49
CA LYS A 167 11.55 -10.10 17.19
C LYS A 167 11.61 -9.05 16.10
N ILE A 168 11.48 -7.78 16.46
CA ILE A 168 11.60 -6.63 15.56
C ILE A 168 12.50 -5.56 16.18
N LEU A 169 13.01 -4.68 15.34
CA LEU A 169 13.73 -3.48 15.77
C LEU A 169 12.93 -2.25 15.39
N ILE A 170 12.89 -1.25 16.27
CA ILE A 170 12.30 0.06 15.97
C ILE A 170 13.40 1.11 16.02
N LYS A 171 13.47 1.94 14.99
CA LYS A 171 14.41 3.06 14.86
C LYS A 171 13.64 4.35 14.65
N THR A 172 13.67 5.21 15.66
CA THR A 172 13.00 6.52 15.69
C THR A 172 13.75 7.49 16.58
N PRO A 173 13.73 8.78 16.33
CA PRO A 173 13.35 9.45 15.09
C PRO A 173 14.51 9.45 14.09
N CYS A 174 14.35 8.86 12.93
CA CYS A 174 15.39 8.90 11.91
C CYS A 174 14.82 8.81 10.49
N GLN A 175 15.60 9.24 9.52
CA GLN A 175 15.26 9.26 8.10
C GLN A 175 16.30 8.52 7.28
N ILE A 176 15.91 8.02 6.11
CA ILE A 176 16.86 7.49 5.14
C ILE A 176 17.73 8.62 4.62
N GLU A 177 19.03 8.42 4.64
CA GLU A 177 20.01 9.33 4.06
C GLU A 177 20.55 8.79 2.73
N SER A 178 20.87 7.50 2.66
CA SER A 178 21.37 6.86 1.44
C SER A 178 21.10 5.37 1.40
N LEU A 179 21.18 4.81 0.18
CA LEU A 179 21.08 3.39 -0.11
C LEU A 179 22.36 2.95 -0.82
N GLU A 180 23.07 1.97 -0.26
CA GLU A 180 24.22 1.37 -0.90
C GLU A 180 23.78 0.08 -1.59
N ASN A 181 24.03 -0.02 -2.88
CA ASN A 181 23.67 -1.17 -3.69
C ASN A 181 24.84 -1.62 -4.59
N ASP A 182 24.76 -2.87 -5.00
CA ASP A 182 25.55 -3.41 -6.10
C ASP A 182 24.57 -3.92 -7.18
N LYS A 183 24.04 -5.13 -7.04
CA LYS A 183 22.88 -5.64 -7.81
C LYS A 183 21.60 -5.61 -6.99
N GLU A 184 21.73 -5.72 -5.68
CA GLU A 184 20.66 -5.66 -4.68
C GLU A 184 21.03 -4.65 -3.59
N LEU A 185 20.08 -4.25 -2.79
CA LEU A 185 20.28 -3.39 -1.63
C LEU A 185 21.14 -4.12 -0.58
N LYS A 186 22.27 -3.53 -0.21
CA LYS A 186 23.17 -4.07 0.82
C LYS A 186 23.06 -3.33 2.14
N THR A 187 22.98 -2.01 2.07
CA THR A 187 23.04 -1.17 3.26
C THR A 187 22.09 0.01 3.13
N ILE A 188 21.38 0.29 4.19
CA ILE A 188 20.57 1.50 4.36
C ILE A 188 21.25 2.37 5.38
N THR A 189 21.60 3.60 5.01
CA THR A 189 22.09 4.59 5.97
C THR A 189 20.92 5.42 6.45
N VAL A 190 20.76 5.52 7.77
CA VAL A 190 19.76 6.36 8.42
C VAL A 190 20.45 7.44 9.24
N LYS A 191 19.84 8.63 9.29
CA LYS A 191 20.28 9.77 10.08
C LYS A 191 19.21 10.13 11.09
N TYR A 192 19.62 10.22 12.34
CA TYR A 192 18.80 10.65 13.46
C TYR A 192 18.75 12.17 13.58
N ASP A 193 17.77 12.70 14.29
CA ASP A 193 17.59 14.14 14.49
C ASP A 193 18.74 14.77 15.30
N ASP A 194 19.44 13.98 16.13
CA ASP A 194 20.64 14.38 16.87
C ASP A 194 21.93 14.38 16.01
N GLY A 195 21.80 14.07 14.72
CA GLY A 195 22.92 13.99 13.77
C GLY A 195 23.65 12.65 13.73
N LYS A 196 23.30 11.69 14.59
CA LYS A 196 23.86 10.33 14.57
C LYS A 196 23.52 9.64 13.26
N ILE A 197 24.52 8.96 12.69
CA ILE A 197 24.37 8.15 11.47
C ILE A 197 24.50 6.68 11.85
N GLU A 198 23.65 5.84 11.28
CA GLU A 198 23.68 4.40 11.48
C GLU A 198 23.50 3.65 10.18
N LYS A 199 24.26 2.56 10.00
CA LYS A 199 24.13 1.64 8.85
C LYS A 199 23.36 0.39 9.25
N ILE A 200 22.38 0.00 8.44
CA ILE A 200 21.54 -1.19 8.60
C ILE A 200 21.87 -2.13 7.42
N HIS A 201 22.28 -3.36 7.72
CA HIS A 201 22.69 -4.40 6.77
C HIS A 201 21.67 -5.51 6.60
#